data_01f5efb04d7d4fe33516b8fda1a7c80a
#
_entry.id   01f5efb04d7d4fe33516b8fda1a7c80a
#
_cell.length_a   1.000
_cell.length_b   1.000
_cell.length_c   1.000
_cell.angle_alpha   90.00
_cell.angle_beta   90.00
_cell.angle_gamma   90.00
#
_symmetry.space_group_name_H-M   'P 1'
#
loop_
_entity.id
_entity.type
_entity.pdbx_description
1 polymer ?
#
loop_
_entity_poly.entity_id
_entity_poly.type
_entity_poly.pdbx_seq_one_letter_code
_entity_poly.pdbx_strand_id
1 'polypeptide(L)'
;MPRQIKDQRLVIVEDDPFISESLGIYFGDRNTVKTFASGEEAIAAEADLKDINVFIFDYKLPGKDGIELFQYFRAKFPAAKFILITGEMSYEMAETTRTLGLDALILKPFDFTILEDNISGLISAVA
;
A
#
# COMPACT_ATOMS: atom_id res chain seq x y z
N MET A 1 14.26 17.79 -5.15
CA MET A 1 14.85 16.44 -5.15
C MET A 1 13.80 15.42 -4.78
N PRO A 2 13.64 14.38 -5.57
CA PRO A 2 12.72 13.32 -5.16
C PRO A 2 13.26 12.64 -3.90
N ARG A 3 12.35 12.39 -2.96
CA ARG A 3 12.71 11.73 -1.71
C ARG A 3 12.71 10.23 -1.94
N GLN A 4 13.84 9.61 -1.77
CA GLN A 4 13.96 8.17 -1.90
C GLN A 4 13.82 7.51 -0.54
N ILE A 5 12.94 6.52 -0.44
CA ILE A 5 12.80 5.74 0.78
C ILE A 5 13.78 4.57 0.74
N LYS A 6 14.30 4.20 1.92
CA LYS A 6 15.21 3.07 2.03
C LYS A 6 14.99 2.35 3.36
N ASP A 7 15.40 1.09 3.38
CA ASP A 7 15.34 0.25 4.57
C ASP A 7 13.93 0.11 5.12
N GLN A 8 12.94 0.21 4.24
CA GLN A 8 11.54 0.02 4.61
C GLN A 8 11.09 -1.38 4.20
N ARG A 9 10.07 -1.88 4.87
CA ARG A 9 9.47 -3.17 4.56
C ARG A 9 8.06 -2.91 4.06
N LEU A 10 7.85 -3.17 2.78
CA LEU A 10 6.61 -2.85 2.07
C LEU A 10 5.86 -4.10 1.67
N VAL A 11 4.54 -4.07 1.80
CA VAL A 11 3.65 -5.09 1.23
C VAL A 11 2.77 -4.40 0.20
N ILE A 12 2.74 -4.96 -1.00
CA ILE A 12 1.95 -4.43 -2.11
C ILE A 12 0.98 -5.52 -2.57
N VAL A 13 -0.30 -5.20 -2.61
CA VAL A 13 -1.31 -6.11 -3.15
C VAL A 13 -1.92 -5.47 -4.38
N GLU A 14 -1.64 -6.07 -5.53
CA GLU A 14 -2.01 -5.55 -6.86
C GLU A 14 -2.16 -6.74 -7.80
N ASP A 15 -3.31 -6.86 -8.44
CA ASP A 15 -3.59 -8.00 -9.31
C ASP A 15 -3.04 -7.86 -10.73
N ASP A 16 -2.68 -6.65 -11.15
CA ASP A 16 -2.02 -6.46 -12.46
C ASP A 16 -0.54 -6.81 -12.31
N PRO A 17 -0.07 -7.91 -12.93
CA PRO A 17 1.32 -8.35 -12.75
C PRO A 17 2.34 -7.34 -13.28
N PHE A 18 1.99 -6.56 -14.30
CA PHE A 18 2.90 -5.55 -14.81
C PHE A 18 3.15 -4.47 -13.77
N ILE A 19 2.08 -4.00 -13.11
CA ILE A 19 2.19 -2.96 -12.09
C ILE A 19 2.92 -3.49 -10.86
N SER A 20 2.54 -4.67 -10.36
CA SER A 20 3.17 -5.22 -9.16
C SER A 20 4.65 -5.51 -9.37
N GLU A 21 5.01 -6.06 -10.53
CA GLU A 21 6.41 -6.32 -10.86
C GLU A 21 7.20 -5.01 -10.97
N SER A 22 6.64 -4.02 -11.63
CA SER A 22 7.29 -2.72 -11.79
C SER A 22 7.51 -2.03 -10.45
N LEU A 23 6.52 -2.09 -9.55
CA LEU A 23 6.65 -1.53 -8.21
C LEU A 23 7.71 -2.28 -7.40
N GLY A 24 7.73 -3.60 -7.53
CA GLY A 24 8.72 -4.43 -6.87
C GLY A 24 10.15 -4.08 -7.29
N ILE A 25 10.35 -3.83 -8.56
CA ILE A 25 11.65 -3.41 -9.08
C ILE A 25 12.00 -2.01 -8.60
N TYR A 26 11.05 -1.08 -8.71
CA TYR A 26 11.30 0.31 -8.36
C TYR A 26 11.72 0.48 -6.89
N PHE A 27 11.00 -0.18 -5.98
CA PHE A 27 11.26 -0.05 -4.55
C PHE A 27 12.26 -1.08 -4.02
N GLY A 28 12.39 -2.22 -4.69
CA GLY A 28 13.19 -3.34 -4.20
C GLY A 28 14.69 -3.11 -4.17
N ASP A 29 15.15 -2.07 -4.85
CA ASP A 29 16.57 -1.71 -4.86
C ASP A 29 17.07 -1.27 -3.48
N ARG A 30 16.21 -0.60 -2.71
CA ARG A 30 16.58 -0.05 -1.40
C ARG A 30 15.72 -0.54 -0.26
N ASN A 31 14.68 -1.29 -0.55
CA ASN A 31 13.69 -1.71 0.44
C ASN A 31 13.38 -3.20 0.30
N THR A 32 12.80 -3.77 1.33
CA THR A 32 12.26 -5.12 1.25
C THR A 32 10.82 -5.02 0.77
N VAL A 33 10.49 -5.66 -0.35
CA VAL A 33 9.15 -5.57 -0.94
C VAL A 33 8.59 -6.97 -1.12
N LYS A 34 7.35 -7.17 -0.64
CA LYS A 34 6.59 -8.39 -0.89
C LYS A 34 5.36 -8.02 -1.68
N THR A 35 5.12 -8.69 -2.79
CA THR A 35 3.97 -8.43 -3.65
C THR A 35 3.04 -9.64 -3.67
N PHE A 36 1.75 -9.37 -3.69
CA PHE A 36 0.72 -10.40 -3.75
C PHE A 36 -0.30 -10.01 -4.80
N ALA A 37 -0.82 -11.01 -5.53
CA ALA A 37 -1.79 -10.77 -6.59
C ALA A 37 -3.22 -10.62 -6.06
N SER A 38 -3.47 -11.05 -4.83
CA SER A 38 -4.81 -10.95 -4.21
C SER A 38 -4.69 -10.77 -2.72
N GLY A 39 -5.77 -10.29 -2.12
CA GLY A 39 -5.84 -10.16 -0.67
C GLY A 39 -5.75 -11.50 0.03
N GLU A 40 -6.36 -12.52 -0.54
CA GLU A 40 -6.34 -13.86 0.02
C GLU A 40 -4.91 -14.40 0.11
N GLU A 41 -4.09 -14.15 -0.91
CA GLU A 41 -2.69 -14.57 -0.88
C GLU A 41 -1.90 -13.82 0.21
N ALA A 42 -2.16 -12.52 0.36
CA ALA A 42 -1.50 -11.72 1.39
C ALA A 42 -1.88 -12.20 2.79
N ILE A 43 -3.17 -12.50 3.01
CA ILE A 43 -3.65 -13.00 4.29
C ILE A 43 -3.04 -14.37 4.59
N ALA A 44 -2.94 -15.23 3.58
CA ALA A 44 -2.34 -16.56 3.75
C ALA A 44 -0.87 -16.48 4.14
N ALA A 45 -0.18 -15.42 3.73
CA ALA A 45 1.24 -15.21 4.02
C ALA A 45 1.46 -14.39 5.30
N GLU A 46 0.42 -14.01 6.02
CA GLU A 46 0.50 -13.11 7.16
C GLU A 46 1.53 -13.53 8.21
N ALA A 47 1.63 -14.83 8.48
CA ALA A 47 2.55 -15.35 9.49
C ALA A 47 4.02 -15.04 9.16
N ASP A 48 4.32 -14.84 7.87
CA ASP A 48 5.66 -14.52 7.40
C ASP A 48 5.90 -13.02 7.27
N LEU A 49 4.89 -12.20 7.51
CA LEU A 49 5.00 -10.74 7.42
C LEU A 49 5.41 -10.19 8.78
N LYS A 50 6.61 -9.64 8.85
CA LYS A 50 7.14 -9.07 10.10
C LYS A 50 7.68 -7.68 9.86
N ASP A 51 7.42 -6.80 10.82
CA ASP A 51 7.97 -5.44 10.82
C ASP A 51 7.62 -4.66 9.55
N ILE A 52 6.41 -4.86 9.04
CA ILE A 52 5.97 -4.16 7.83
C ILE A 52 5.71 -2.69 8.20
N ASN A 53 6.32 -1.79 7.43
CA ASN A 53 6.19 -0.35 7.64
C ASN A 53 5.03 0.25 6.85
N VAL A 54 4.78 -0.26 5.63
CA VAL A 54 3.80 0.31 4.73
C VAL A 54 3.08 -0.80 3.98
N PHE A 55 1.76 -0.70 3.92
CA PHE A 55 0.92 -1.55 3.08
C PHE A 55 0.33 -0.70 1.98
N ILE A 56 0.39 -1.20 0.75
CA ILE A 56 -0.16 -0.53 -0.42
C ILE A 56 -1.15 -1.48 -1.07
N PHE A 57 -2.42 -1.11 -1.09
CA PHE A 57 -3.50 -1.94 -1.62
C PHE A 57 -4.19 -1.27 -2.79
N ASP A 58 -4.36 -2.01 -3.89
CA ASP A 58 -5.28 -1.59 -4.93
C ASP A 58 -6.71 -1.77 -4.40
N TYR A 59 -7.58 -0.80 -4.65
CA TYR A 59 -8.97 -0.90 -4.17
C TYR A 59 -9.70 -2.07 -4.85
N LYS A 60 -9.68 -2.11 -6.17
CA LYS A 60 -10.38 -3.14 -6.94
C LYS A 60 -9.50 -4.36 -7.12
N LEU A 61 -9.70 -5.34 -6.26
CA LEU A 61 -9.01 -6.63 -6.31
C LEU A 61 -10.06 -7.73 -6.45
N PRO A 62 -9.71 -8.87 -7.05
CA PRO A 62 -10.61 -10.01 -7.03
C PRO A 62 -10.76 -10.49 -5.57
N GLY A 63 -11.97 -10.87 -5.20
CA GLY A 63 -12.24 -11.28 -3.82
C GLY A 63 -12.30 -10.10 -2.88
N LYS A 64 -11.47 -10.11 -1.84
CA LYS A 64 -11.44 -9.00 -0.87
C LYS A 64 -10.84 -7.75 -1.51
N ASP A 65 -11.54 -6.62 -1.38
CA ASP A 65 -11.05 -5.36 -1.92
C ASP A 65 -10.03 -4.70 -0.97
N GLY A 66 -9.46 -3.59 -1.42
CA GLY A 66 -8.42 -2.90 -0.66
C GLY A 66 -8.88 -2.36 0.68
N ILE A 67 -10.15 -1.98 0.81
CA ILE A 67 -10.69 -1.49 2.08
C ILE A 67 -10.84 -2.65 3.08
N GLU A 68 -11.31 -3.79 2.61
CA GLU A 68 -11.39 -4.99 3.47
C GLU A 68 -10.01 -5.42 3.93
N LEU A 69 -9.01 -5.35 3.06
CA LEU A 69 -7.63 -5.67 3.42
C LEU A 69 -7.08 -4.68 4.43
N PHE A 70 -7.37 -3.39 4.25
CA PHE A 70 -6.96 -2.38 5.22
C PHE A 70 -7.51 -2.70 6.60
N GLN A 71 -8.80 -3.01 6.70
CA GLN A 71 -9.41 -3.32 7.99
C GLN A 71 -8.78 -4.55 8.63
N TYR A 72 -8.49 -5.57 7.83
CA TYR A 72 -7.85 -6.79 8.31
C TYR A 72 -6.43 -6.52 8.82
N PHE A 73 -5.61 -5.88 8.01
CA PHE A 73 -4.19 -5.69 8.34
C PHE A 73 -3.94 -4.59 9.36
N ARG A 74 -4.80 -3.58 9.44
CA ARG A 74 -4.66 -2.54 10.46
C ARG A 74 -4.76 -3.14 11.86
N ALA A 75 -5.63 -4.13 12.04
CA ALA A 75 -5.78 -4.80 13.33
C ALA A 75 -4.52 -5.56 13.74
N LYS A 76 -3.75 -6.03 12.76
CA LYS A 76 -2.56 -6.84 12.99
C LYS A 76 -1.26 -6.03 13.00
N PHE A 77 -1.25 -4.93 12.26
CA PHE A 77 -0.08 -4.06 12.13
C PHE A 77 -0.48 -2.61 12.43
N PRO A 78 -0.83 -2.32 13.69
CA PRO A 78 -1.39 -0.99 14.02
C PRO A 78 -0.43 0.17 13.83
N ALA A 79 0.87 -0.08 13.82
CA ALA A 79 1.87 0.96 13.63
C ALA A 79 2.23 1.20 12.17
N ALA A 80 1.79 0.33 11.25
CA ALA A 80 2.11 0.48 9.83
C ALA A 80 1.28 1.60 9.20
N LYS A 81 1.75 2.08 8.05
CA LYS A 81 1.00 3.05 7.24
C LYS A 81 0.28 2.31 6.12
N PHE A 82 -0.91 2.80 5.77
CA PHE A 82 -1.77 2.14 4.80
C PHE A 82 -2.16 3.10 3.69
N ILE A 83 -1.84 2.71 2.45
CA ILE A 83 -2.13 3.51 1.26
C ILE A 83 -3.08 2.71 0.38
N LEU A 84 -4.15 3.37 -0.08
CA LEU A 84 -5.10 2.78 -1.02
C LEU A 84 -4.90 3.43 -2.38
N ILE A 85 -4.86 2.61 -3.43
CA ILE A 85 -4.77 3.08 -4.81
C ILE A 85 -6.08 2.75 -5.49
N THR A 86 -6.67 3.73 -6.18
CA THR A 86 -7.95 3.54 -6.85
C THR A 86 -7.95 4.20 -8.22
N GLY A 87 -8.67 3.58 -9.16
CA GLY A 87 -8.90 4.17 -10.48
C GLY A 87 -10.07 5.15 -10.50
N GLU A 88 -10.86 5.19 -9.44
CA GLU A 88 -12.03 6.05 -9.35
C GLU A 88 -11.97 6.90 -8.10
N MET A 89 -12.04 8.21 -8.28
CA MET A 89 -12.10 9.14 -7.17
C MET A 89 -13.49 9.74 -7.12
N SER A 90 -14.16 9.57 -5.99
CA SER A 90 -15.47 10.17 -5.74
C SER A 90 -15.43 10.80 -4.37
N TYR A 91 -16.38 11.70 -4.11
CA TYR A 91 -16.55 12.27 -2.78
C TYR A 91 -16.76 11.17 -1.74
N GLU A 92 -17.59 10.18 -2.11
CA GLU A 92 -17.89 9.03 -1.25
C GLU A 92 -16.65 8.24 -0.89
N MET A 93 -15.80 7.94 -1.88
CA MET A 93 -14.55 7.21 -1.66
C MET A 93 -13.62 7.99 -0.74
N ALA A 94 -13.46 9.29 -1.01
CA ALA A 94 -12.60 10.15 -0.19
C ALA A 94 -13.10 10.22 1.27
N GLU A 95 -14.39 10.35 1.46
CA GLU A 95 -14.97 10.37 2.81
C GLU A 95 -14.82 9.03 3.52
N THR A 96 -15.06 7.93 2.81
CA THR A 96 -14.94 6.60 3.39
C THR A 96 -13.51 6.34 3.85
N THR A 97 -12.53 6.62 3.02
CA THR A 97 -11.12 6.36 3.36
C THR A 97 -10.65 7.28 4.49
N ARG A 98 -11.09 8.53 4.49
CA ARG A 98 -10.76 9.44 5.57
C ARG A 98 -11.35 8.98 6.90
N THR A 99 -12.62 8.59 6.88
CA THR A 99 -13.33 8.14 8.09
C THR A 99 -12.72 6.88 8.67
N LEU A 100 -12.29 5.96 7.79
CA LEU A 100 -11.67 4.70 8.23
C LEU A 100 -10.25 4.88 8.73
N GLY A 101 -9.61 6.00 8.42
CA GLY A 101 -8.26 6.27 8.89
C GLY A 101 -7.15 5.76 7.98
N LEU A 102 -7.44 5.59 6.69
CA LEU A 102 -6.37 5.32 5.71
C LEU A 102 -5.42 6.50 5.67
N ASP A 103 -4.14 6.22 5.54
CA ASP A 103 -3.12 7.26 5.61
C ASP A 103 -2.97 8.04 4.31
N ALA A 104 -3.25 7.42 3.17
CA ALA A 104 -3.23 8.11 1.88
C ALA A 104 -4.12 7.40 0.87
N LEU A 105 -4.62 8.17 -0.08
CA LEU A 105 -5.43 7.69 -1.20
C LEU A 105 -4.80 8.23 -2.48
N ILE A 106 -4.44 7.34 -3.39
CA ILE A 106 -3.75 7.70 -4.63
C ILE A 106 -4.60 7.28 -5.83
N LEU A 107 -4.76 8.19 -6.77
CA LEU A 107 -5.56 7.95 -7.98
C LEU A 107 -4.69 7.37 -9.10
N LYS A 108 -5.19 6.34 -9.76
CA LYS A 108 -4.57 5.80 -10.98
C LYS A 108 -4.97 6.65 -12.19
N PRO A 109 -4.09 6.82 -13.17
CA PRO A 109 -2.70 6.40 -13.18
C PRO A 109 -1.82 7.30 -12.31
N PHE A 110 -0.76 6.76 -11.77
CA PHE A 110 0.13 7.53 -10.88
C PHE A 110 1.60 7.29 -11.25
N ASP A 111 2.43 8.28 -10.98
CA ASP A 111 3.88 8.12 -11.07
C ASP A 111 4.40 7.45 -9.81
N PHE A 112 5.39 6.59 -9.95
CA PHE A 112 5.99 5.93 -8.80
C PHE A 112 6.65 6.93 -7.85
N THR A 113 7.15 8.05 -8.40
CA THR A 113 7.72 9.12 -7.56
C THR A 113 6.67 9.76 -6.66
N ILE A 114 5.44 9.90 -7.13
CA ILE A 114 4.34 10.43 -6.32
C ILE A 114 4.03 9.47 -5.17
N LEU A 115 3.98 8.19 -5.47
CA LEU A 115 3.78 7.18 -4.44
C LEU A 115 4.91 7.22 -3.41
N GLU A 116 6.14 7.29 -3.87
CA GLU A 116 7.30 7.34 -2.99
C GLU A 116 7.30 8.60 -2.13
N ASP A 117 6.91 9.75 -2.68
CA ASP A 117 6.81 10.99 -1.93
C ASP A 117 5.77 10.88 -0.81
N ASN A 118 4.63 10.25 -1.10
CA ASN A 118 3.60 10.00 -0.09
C ASN A 118 4.13 9.12 1.04
N ILE A 119 4.80 8.04 0.68
CA ILE A 119 5.40 7.13 1.68
C ILE A 119 6.41 7.87 2.54
N SER A 120 7.29 8.63 1.90
CA SER A 120 8.32 9.40 2.60
C SER A 120 7.72 10.36 3.61
N GLY A 121 6.66 11.07 3.21
CA GLY A 121 5.97 11.99 4.12
C GLY A 121 5.33 11.28 5.31
N LEU A 122 4.71 10.14 5.08
CA LEU A 122 4.06 9.36 6.15
C LEU A 122 5.08 8.80 7.15
N ILE A 123 6.20 8.30 6.66
CA ILE A 123 7.26 7.76 7.52
C ILE A 123 7.88 8.88 8.36
N SER A 124 8.17 10.01 7.75
CA SER A 124 8.80 11.14 8.44
C SER A 124 7.91 11.72 9.53
N ALA A 125 6.60 11.67 9.35
CA ALA A 125 5.63 12.22 10.30
C ALA A 125 5.60 11.44 11.62
N VAL A 126 6.19 10.24 11.66
CA VAL A 126 6.17 9.38 12.84
C VAL A 126 7.38 9.64 13.76
N ALA A 127 8.34 10.35 13.26
CA ALA A 127 9.60 10.61 13.98
C ALA A 127 9.40 11.34 15.32
#